data_fe868df0f12896588db7c713b63fe62e
#
_entry.id   fe868df0f12896588db7c713b63fe62e
#
_cell.length_a   1.000
_cell.length_b   1.000
_cell.length_c   1.000
_cell.angle_alpha   90.00
_cell.angle_beta   90.00
_cell.angle_gamma   90.00
#
_symmetry.space_group_name_H-M   'P 1'
#
loop_
_entity.id
_entity.type
_entity.pdbx_description
1 polymer ?
#
loop_
_entity_poly.entity_id
_entity_poly.type
_entity_poly.pdbx_seq_one_letter_code
_entity_poly.pdbx_strand_id
1 'polypeptide(L)'
;GLLATAYDLETGEETLAHYQRWAATYDQEIGVDNEYAQPARCAAALDEVADRSGSVLDVGCGTGLSGIALRDVGFADLDGCDFSPPMLERAAGTGVYRRLFEADLNAGLGIQDGTYDHAVAVGVFSFAHIRPDALRSVIRAVRPGGAVVVGLNDHFWDVGTFPAELDAIEADGLASVVSREHGEHLPGADIMGWVVVLVRSGRAAAIRIDP
;
A
#
# COMPACT_ATOMS: atom_id res chain seq x y z
N GLY A 1 0.94 21.37 10.65
CA GLY A 1 1.86 20.62 9.80
C GLY A 1 1.21 20.25 8.47
N LEU A 2 1.98 19.68 7.56
CA LEU A 2 1.47 19.28 6.23
C LEU A 2 0.52 18.07 6.30
N LEU A 3 0.58 17.26 7.37
CA LEU A 3 -0.37 16.17 7.63
C LEU A 3 -1.83 16.67 7.65
N ALA A 4 -2.09 17.79 8.33
CA ALA A 4 -3.46 18.30 8.47
C ALA A 4 -4.11 18.71 7.13
N THR A 5 -3.29 19.14 6.15
CA THR A 5 -3.77 19.55 4.82
C THR A 5 -3.76 18.41 3.81
N ALA A 6 -3.19 17.26 4.14
CA ALA A 6 -3.16 16.10 3.26
C ALA A 6 -4.56 15.49 3.03
N TYR A 7 -5.45 15.64 4.01
CA TYR A 7 -6.83 15.12 3.93
C TYR A 7 -7.80 16.00 3.13
N ASP A 8 -7.39 17.23 2.79
CA ASP A 8 -8.21 18.19 2.03
C ASP A 8 -7.92 18.16 0.53
N LEU A 9 -7.03 17.27 0.05
CA LEU A 9 -6.61 17.19 -1.34
C LEU A 9 -7.65 16.46 -2.19
N GLU A 10 -8.11 17.09 -3.27
CA GLU A 10 -9.16 16.55 -4.13
C GLU A 10 -8.63 15.98 -5.46
N THR A 11 -7.45 16.41 -5.90
CA THR A 11 -6.90 16.03 -7.22
C THR A 11 -5.50 15.39 -7.10
N GLY A 12 -5.16 14.55 -8.09
CA GLY A 12 -3.81 13.96 -8.17
C GLY A 12 -2.70 15.01 -8.34
N GLU A 13 -2.98 16.14 -9.03
CA GLU A 13 -2.02 17.22 -9.21
C GLU A 13 -1.75 17.97 -7.90
N GLU A 14 -2.80 18.28 -7.13
CA GLU A 14 -2.66 18.87 -5.79
C GLU A 14 -1.90 17.95 -4.86
N THR A 15 -2.20 16.66 -4.91
CA THR A 15 -1.51 15.65 -4.12
C THR A 15 -0.03 15.56 -4.49
N LEU A 16 0.30 15.51 -5.78
CA LEU A 16 1.69 15.50 -6.22
C LEU A 16 2.45 16.74 -5.72
N ALA A 17 1.88 17.92 -5.91
CA ALA A 17 2.48 19.17 -5.44
C ALA A 17 2.62 19.22 -3.91
N HIS A 18 1.69 18.63 -3.16
CA HIS A 18 1.74 18.51 -1.72
C HIS A 18 2.89 17.59 -1.28
N TYR A 19 2.96 16.37 -1.82
CA TYR A 19 4.01 15.41 -1.49
C TYR A 19 5.41 15.86 -1.92
N GLN A 20 5.54 16.58 -3.04
CA GLN A 20 6.81 17.19 -3.44
C GLN A 20 7.36 18.16 -2.40
N ARG A 21 6.48 18.95 -1.78
CA ARG A 21 6.87 19.84 -0.68
C ARG A 21 7.11 19.10 0.63
N TRP A 22 6.31 18.06 0.89
CA TRP A 22 6.34 17.32 2.13
C TRP A 22 7.50 16.33 2.22
N ALA A 23 7.99 15.83 1.09
CA ALA A 23 9.07 14.85 1.04
C ALA A 23 10.26 15.23 1.94
N ALA A 24 10.59 16.54 2.05
CA ALA A 24 11.72 17.00 2.84
C ALA A 24 11.55 16.78 4.36
N THR A 25 10.34 16.81 4.90
CA THR A 25 10.03 16.73 6.34
C THR A 25 9.14 15.55 6.69
N TYR A 26 8.74 14.73 5.70
CA TYR A 26 7.79 13.63 5.86
C TYR A 26 8.22 12.64 6.93
N ASP A 27 9.46 12.17 6.88
CA ASP A 27 9.96 11.17 7.83
C ASP A 27 9.99 11.72 9.27
N GLN A 28 10.32 13.02 9.43
CA GLN A 28 10.27 13.65 10.73
C GLN A 28 8.82 13.82 11.23
N GLU A 29 7.95 14.38 10.41
CA GLU A 29 6.56 14.69 10.80
C GLU A 29 5.73 13.40 10.97
N ILE A 30 5.84 12.43 10.07
CA ILE A 30 5.06 11.18 10.10
C ILE A 30 5.78 10.10 10.91
N GLY A 31 7.05 9.84 10.62
CA GLY A 31 7.80 8.74 11.20
C GLY A 31 8.16 8.97 12.67
N VAL A 32 8.64 10.18 13.01
CA VAL A 32 9.14 10.47 14.36
C VAL A 32 8.09 11.19 15.20
N ASP A 33 7.57 12.34 14.74
CA ASP A 33 6.69 13.18 15.56
C ASP A 33 5.31 12.54 15.79
N ASN A 34 4.82 11.76 14.83
CA ASN A 34 3.53 11.06 14.90
C ASN A 34 3.65 9.54 15.10
N GLU A 35 4.86 9.02 15.28
CA GLU A 35 5.11 7.60 15.64
C GLU A 35 4.43 6.60 14.68
N TYR A 36 4.64 6.74 13.36
CA TYR A 36 3.93 5.97 12.34
C TYR A 36 4.05 4.45 12.52
N ALA A 37 3.05 3.85 13.18
CA ALA A 37 3.02 2.42 13.52
C ALA A 37 2.64 1.52 12.33
N GLN A 38 1.96 2.06 11.33
CA GLN A 38 1.36 1.27 10.24
C GLN A 38 2.37 0.47 9.42
N PRO A 39 3.58 0.98 9.07
CA PRO A 39 4.58 0.20 8.34
C PRO A 39 4.99 -1.08 9.07
N ALA A 40 5.28 -0.99 10.37
CA ALA A 40 5.66 -2.14 11.18
C ALA A 40 4.52 -3.16 11.32
N ARG A 41 3.28 -2.70 11.50
CA ARG A 41 2.08 -3.56 11.56
C ARG A 41 1.85 -4.30 10.24
N CYS A 42 1.95 -3.60 9.10
CA CYS A 42 1.80 -4.23 7.79
C CYS A 42 2.92 -5.23 7.49
N ALA A 43 4.16 -4.91 7.85
CA ALA A 43 5.30 -5.82 7.69
C ALA A 43 5.12 -7.09 8.56
N ALA A 44 4.69 -6.96 9.82
CA ALA A 44 4.40 -8.09 10.68
C ALA A 44 3.26 -8.96 10.13
N ALA A 45 2.17 -8.34 9.65
CA ALA A 45 1.06 -9.06 9.05
C ALA A 45 1.45 -9.82 7.78
N LEU A 46 2.36 -9.27 6.96
CA LEU A 46 2.90 -10.00 5.82
C LEU A 46 3.77 -11.18 6.26
N ASP A 47 4.62 -10.98 7.28
CA ASP A 47 5.51 -12.01 7.82
C ASP A 47 4.77 -13.25 8.37
N GLU A 48 3.55 -13.05 8.88
CA GLU A 48 2.71 -14.17 9.38
C GLU A 48 2.20 -15.09 8.27
N VAL A 49 2.07 -14.60 7.02
CA VAL A 49 1.40 -15.33 5.93
C VAL A 49 2.28 -15.58 4.71
N ALA A 50 3.47 -14.99 4.65
CA ALA A 50 4.32 -14.98 3.46
C ALA A 50 5.70 -15.63 3.70
N ASP A 51 6.26 -16.25 2.66
CA ASP A 51 7.65 -16.68 2.67
C ASP A 51 8.57 -15.46 2.45
N ARG A 52 9.48 -15.21 3.39
CA ARG A 52 10.45 -14.11 3.35
C ARG A 52 11.43 -14.17 2.17
N SER A 53 11.54 -15.33 1.52
CA SER A 53 12.35 -15.49 0.29
C SER A 53 11.64 -14.96 -0.96
N GLY A 54 10.33 -14.68 -0.87
CA GLY A 54 9.53 -14.15 -1.96
C GLY A 54 9.82 -12.68 -2.26
N SER A 55 9.63 -12.31 -3.53
CA SER A 55 9.70 -10.92 -3.98
C SER A 55 8.47 -10.13 -3.51
N VAL A 56 8.69 -8.89 -3.02
CA VAL A 56 7.62 -8.03 -2.53
C VAL A 56 7.60 -6.71 -3.31
N LEU A 57 6.42 -6.31 -3.78
CA LEU A 57 6.17 -4.97 -4.32
C LEU A 57 5.62 -4.07 -3.22
N ASP A 58 6.32 -2.99 -2.93
CA ASP A 58 5.88 -1.91 -2.04
C ASP A 58 5.24 -0.81 -2.88
N VAL A 59 3.90 -0.76 -2.86
CA VAL A 59 3.09 0.16 -3.68
C VAL A 59 2.84 1.44 -2.91
N GLY A 60 3.17 2.58 -3.51
CA GLY A 60 3.15 3.88 -2.83
C GLY A 60 4.18 3.92 -1.71
N CYS A 61 5.42 3.48 -2.01
CA CYS A 61 6.49 3.30 -1.03
C CYS A 61 6.94 4.60 -0.34
N GLY A 62 6.54 5.77 -0.87
CA GLY A 62 6.87 7.08 -0.33
C GLY A 62 8.38 7.25 -0.14
N THR A 63 8.79 7.62 1.07
CA THR A 63 10.20 7.78 1.47
C THR A 63 10.89 6.47 1.82
N GLY A 64 10.15 5.34 1.85
CA GLY A 64 10.69 4.01 2.10
C GLY A 64 10.50 3.45 3.51
N LEU A 65 9.66 4.07 4.35
CA LEU A 65 9.41 3.60 5.72
C LEU A 65 8.84 2.18 5.75
N SER A 66 7.95 1.84 4.82
CA SER A 66 7.41 0.48 4.65
C SER A 66 8.48 -0.52 4.22
N GLY A 67 9.36 -0.15 3.31
CA GLY A 67 10.48 -1.00 2.89
C GLY A 67 11.48 -1.26 4.01
N ILE A 68 11.76 -0.27 4.87
CA ILE A 68 12.60 -0.46 6.07
C ILE A 68 11.93 -1.48 7.00
N ALA A 69 10.63 -1.33 7.30
CA ALA A 69 9.90 -2.26 8.16
C ALA A 69 9.87 -3.69 7.60
N LEU A 70 9.72 -3.86 6.28
CA LEU A 70 9.81 -5.16 5.60
C LEU A 70 11.20 -5.79 5.74
N ARG A 71 12.26 -5.00 5.60
CA ARG A 71 13.65 -5.47 5.82
C ARG A 71 13.88 -5.91 7.26
N ASP A 72 13.33 -5.20 8.23
CA ASP A 72 13.48 -5.49 9.66
C ASP A 72 12.88 -6.85 10.03
N VAL A 73 11.77 -7.26 9.39
CA VAL A 73 11.17 -8.58 9.57
C VAL A 73 11.78 -9.66 8.65
N GLY A 74 12.73 -9.30 7.76
CA GLY A 74 13.57 -10.24 7.01
C GLY A 74 13.27 -10.39 5.52
N PHE A 75 12.37 -9.61 4.93
CA PHE A 75 12.20 -9.59 3.45
C PHE A 75 13.38 -8.87 2.80
N ALA A 76 13.98 -9.47 1.77
CA ALA A 76 15.19 -8.96 1.13
C ALA A 76 15.00 -8.57 -0.34
N ASP A 77 14.07 -9.18 -1.04
CA ASP A 77 13.78 -8.93 -2.47
C ASP A 77 12.64 -7.94 -2.59
N LEU A 78 12.94 -6.63 -2.46
CA LEU A 78 11.98 -5.54 -2.45
C LEU A 78 12.12 -4.67 -3.69
N ASP A 79 11.01 -4.45 -4.41
CA ASP A 79 10.86 -3.37 -5.37
C ASP A 79 9.83 -2.38 -4.82
N GLY A 80 10.00 -1.09 -5.09
CA GLY A 80 9.07 -0.05 -4.68
C GLY A 80 8.57 0.79 -5.84
N CYS A 81 7.34 1.27 -5.75
CA CYS A 81 6.83 2.27 -6.67
C CYS A 81 6.07 3.39 -5.96
N ASP A 82 6.16 4.57 -6.54
CA ASP A 82 5.43 5.75 -6.09
C ASP A 82 5.18 6.67 -7.28
N PHE A 83 4.21 7.57 -7.20
CA PHE A 83 3.96 8.54 -8.28
C PHE A 83 4.77 9.82 -8.13
N SER A 84 5.47 10.02 -7.00
CA SER A 84 6.27 11.19 -6.65
C SER A 84 7.77 10.93 -6.81
N PRO A 85 8.44 11.48 -7.84
CA PRO A 85 9.88 11.33 -8.01
C PRO A 85 10.71 11.77 -6.79
N PRO A 86 10.39 12.88 -6.07
CA PRO A 86 11.10 13.24 -4.85
C PRO A 86 10.96 12.21 -3.71
N MET A 87 9.83 11.50 -3.63
CA MET A 87 9.66 10.40 -2.68
C MET A 87 10.55 9.22 -3.05
N LEU A 88 10.57 8.83 -4.33
CA LEU A 88 11.44 7.75 -4.84
C LEU A 88 12.92 8.05 -4.65
N GLU A 89 13.35 9.30 -4.78
CA GLU A 89 14.72 9.70 -4.50
C GLU A 89 15.10 9.45 -3.03
N ARG A 90 14.20 9.74 -2.10
CA ARG A 90 14.40 9.44 -0.68
C ARG A 90 14.37 7.94 -0.40
N ALA A 91 13.41 7.22 -0.97
CA ALA A 91 13.35 5.76 -0.87
C ALA A 91 14.66 5.10 -1.35
N ALA A 92 15.25 5.61 -2.43
CA ALA A 92 16.55 5.15 -2.92
C ALA A 92 17.66 5.34 -1.88
N GLY A 93 17.63 6.42 -1.12
CA GLY A 93 18.57 6.71 -0.04
C GLY A 93 18.57 5.69 1.10
N THR A 94 17.48 4.94 1.29
CA THR A 94 17.38 3.88 2.31
C THR A 94 18.22 2.65 1.98
N GLY A 95 18.48 2.38 0.70
CA GLY A 95 19.21 1.20 0.22
C GLY A 95 18.49 -0.13 0.42
N VAL A 96 17.18 -0.13 0.75
CA VAL A 96 16.42 -1.37 0.99
C VAL A 96 15.80 -1.95 -0.28
N TYR A 97 15.56 -1.13 -1.31
CA TYR A 97 14.95 -1.56 -2.55
C TYR A 97 15.97 -1.96 -3.59
N ARG A 98 15.71 -3.04 -4.31
CA ARG A 98 16.46 -3.48 -5.49
C ARG A 98 16.14 -2.58 -6.70
N ARG A 99 14.87 -2.20 -6.85
CA ARG A 99 14.35 -1.37 -7.93
C ARG A 99 13.31 -0.40 -7.39
N LEU A 100 13.36 0.84 -7.88
CA LEU A 100 12.35 1.86 -7.67
C LEU A 100 11.86 2.38 -9.02
N PHE A 101 10.56 2.63 -9.16
CA PHE A 101 9.98 3.14 -10.40
C PHE A 101 8.73 3.98 -10.13
N GLU A 102 8.48 4.93 -11.03
CA GLU A 102 7.30 5.79 -10.99
C GLU A 102 6.06 5.01 -11.48
N ALA A 103 4.94 5.13 -10.75
CA ALA A 103 3.66 4.55 -11.13
C ALA A 103 2.48 5.37 -10.57
N ASP A 104 1.49 5.61 -11.42
CA ASP A 104 0.18 6.13 -11.01
C ASP A 104 -0.78 4.95 -10.79
N LEU A 105 -1.14 4.71 -9.55
CA LEU A 105 -1.99 3.58 -9.17
C LEU A 105 -3.40 3.66 -9.81
N ASN A 106 -3.93 4.88 -10.02
CA ASN A 106 -5.21 5.06 -10.70
C ASN A 106 -5.17 4.75 -12.20
N ALA A 107 -4.01 4.94 -12.83
CA ALA A 107 -3.77 4.55 -14.23
C ALA A 107 -3.43 3.06 -14.37
N GLY A 108 -3.13 2.40 -13.24
CA GLY A 108 -2.65 1.02 -13.19
C GLY A 108 -1.12 0.94 -13.07
N LEU A 109 -0.63 -0.13 -12.46
CA LEU A 109 0.80 -0.28 -12.15
C LEU A 109 1.69 -0.51 -13.38
N GLY A 110 1.14 -0.83 -14.54
CA GLY A 110 1.92 -1.16 -15.73
C GLY A 110 2.78 -2.43 -15.58
N ILE A 111 2.45 -3.28 -14.61
CA ILE A 111 3.16 -4.51 -14.26
C ILE A 111 2.38 -5.69 -14.80
N GLN A 112 3.08 -6.67 -15.35
CA GLN A 112 2.47 -7.93 -15.78
C GLN A 112 1.86 -8.66 -14.59
N ASP A 113 0.70 -9.29 -14.77
CA ASP A 113 0.04 -10.11 -13.77
C ASP A 113 0.97 -11.21 -13.22
N GLY A 114 1.01 -11.33 -11.88
CA GLY A 114 1.78 -12.38 -11.22
C GLY A 114 3.31 -12.17 -11.21
N THR A 115 3.78 -10.95 -11.40
CA THR A 115 5.22 -10.62 -11.39
C THR A 115 5.85 -10.79 -10.02
N TYR A 116 5.12 -10.49 -8.95
CA TYR A 116 5.62 -10.54 -7.56
C TYR A 116 5.00 -11.70 -6.79
N ASP A 117 5.71 -12.18 -5.77
CA ASP A 117 5.16 -13.17 -4.84
C ASP A 117 4.15 -12.52 -3.89
N HIS A 118 4.42 -11.31 -3.42
CA HIS A 118 3.62 -10.56 -2.47
C HIS A 118 3.60 -9.07 -2.80
N ALA A 119 2.68 -8.31 -2.19
CA ALA A 119 2.67 -6.85 -2.24
C ALA A 119 2.21 -6.24 -0.91
N VAL A 120 2.65 -5.01 -0.65
CA VAL A 120 2.13 -4.16 0.41
C VAL A 120 1.70 -2.81 -0.17
N ALA A 121 0.72 -2.16 0.47
CA ALA A 121 0.27 -0.80 0.18
C ALA A 121 -0.04 -0.09 1.51
N VAL A 122 0.94 0.64 2.04
CA VAL A 122 0.88 1.23 3.39
C VAL A 122 0.57 2.72 3.30
N GLY A 123 -0.63 3.12 3.78
CA GLY A 123 -1.07 4.52 3.74
C GLY A 123 -1.49 5.04 2.36
N VAL A 124 -1.51 4.19 1.33
CA VAL A 124 -1.81 4.58 -0.05
C VAL A 124 -3.28 4.92 -0.24
N PHE A 125 -4.17 4.05 0.25
CA PHE A 125 -5.62 4.23 0.18
C PHE A 125 -6.14 5.17 1.27
N SER A 126 -5.27 6.01 1.81
CA SER A 126 -5.59 6.99 2.85
C SER A 126 -5.84 8.39 2.31
N PHE A 127 -5.98 8.54 0.99
CA PHE A 127 -6.22 9.82 0.33
C PHE A 127 -7.34 9.69 -0.71
N ALA A 128 -8.27 10.64 -0.72
CA ALA A 128 -9.47 10.62 -1.54
C ALA A 128 -9.22 10.49 -3.06
N HIS A 129 -8.03 10.85 -3.53
CA HIS A 129 -7.67 10.76 -4.94
C HIS A 129 -7.31 9.35 -5.42
N ILE A 130 -7.00 8.40 -4.52
CA ILE A 130 -6.78 7.00 -4.90
C ILE A 130 -8.09 6.23 -4.77
N ARG A 131 -8.58 5.75 -5.91
CA ARG A 131 -9.81 4.98 -5.96
C ARG A 131 -9.62 3.59 -5.34
N PRO A 132 -10.60 3.09 -4.56
CA PRO A 132 -10.53 1.75 -3.97
C PRO A 132 -10.32 0.63 -5.00
N ASP A 133 -10.90 0.75 -6.21
CA ASP A 133 -10.78 -0.24 -7.29
C ASP A 133 -9.34 -0.38 -7.83
N ALA A 134 -8.47 0.59 -7.57
CA ALA A 134 -7.05 0.51 -7.88
C ALA A 134 -6.34 -0.65 -7.13
N LEU A 135 -6.89 -1.11 -6.01
CA LEU A 135 -6.42 -2.31 -5.30
C LEU A 135 -6.40 -3.56 -6.19
N ARG A 136 -7.31 -3.66 -7.15
CA ARG A 136 -7.36 -4.78 -8.11
C ARG A 136 -6.08 -4.91 -8.93
N SER A 137 -5.44 -3.79 -9.28
CA SER A 137 -4.17 -3.80 -10.02
C SER A 137 -3.01 -4.31 -9.14
N VAL A 138 -3.03 -3.97 -7.85
CA VAL A 138 -2.06 -4.48 -6.87
C VAL A 138 -2.21 -6.00 -6.71
N ILE A 139 -3.45 -6.48 -6.53
CA ILE A 139 -3.73 -7.92 -6.40
C ILE A 139 -3.28 -8.68 -7.66
N ARG A 140 -3.51 -8.13 -8.86
CA ARG A 140 -3.08 -8.78 -10.11
C ARG A 140 -1.57 -8.82 -10.27
N ALA A 141 -0.83 -7.83 -9.78
CA ALA A 141 0.64 -7.83 -9.83
C ALA A 141 1.26 -8.99 -9.02
N VAL A 142 0.54 -9.51 -8.02
CA VAL A 142 0.96 -10.65 -7.19
C VAL A 142 0.55 -11.97 -7.85
N ARG A 143 1.36 -13.03 -7.74
CA ARG A 143 1.02 -14.37 -8.24
C ARG A 143 -0.18 -14.98 -7.51
N PRO A 144 -0.91 -15.93 -8.12
CA PRO A 144 -1.93 -16.71 -7.41
C PRO A 144 -1.38 -17.36 -6.13
N GLY A 145 -2.13 -17.23 -5.04
CA GLY A 145 -1.71 -17.69 -3.71
C GLY A 145 -0.78 -16.73 -2.97
N GLY A 146 -0.34 -15.64 -3.59
CA GLY A 146 0.46 -14.62 -2.93
C GLY A 146 -0.40 -13.68 -2.07
N ALA A 147 0.23 -13.07 -1.08
CA ALA A 147 -0.41 -12.16 -0.13
C ALA A 147 -0.32 -10.70 -0.56
N VAL A 148 -1.37 -9.94 -0.28
CA VAL A 148 -1.40 -8.47 -0.39
C VAL A 148 -1.80 -7.90 0.96
N VAL A 149 -0.98 -7.01 1.52
CA VAL A 149 -1.27 -6.34 2.79
C VAL A 149 -1.53 -4.87 2.54
N VAL A 150 -2.65 -4.37 3.05
CA VAL A 150 -3.06 -2.97 2.92
C VAL A 150 -3.20 -2.34 4.30
N GLY A 151 -2.54 -1.20 4.50
CA GLY A 151 -2.69 -0.37 5.68
C GLY A 151 -3.38 0.95 5.34
N LEU A 152 -4.47 1.28 6.04
CA LEU A 152 -5.20 2.54 5.88
C LEU A 152 -5.75 3.04 7.22
N ASN A 153 -6.01 4.34 7.33
CA ASN A 153 -6.55 4.93 8.55
C ASN A 153 -8.09 4.82 8.62
N ASP A 154 -8.65 5.06 9.82
CA ASP A 154 -10.09 4.97 10.08
C ASP A 154 -10.89 5.93 9.21
N HIS A 155 -10.39 7.12 8.93
CA HIS A 155 -11.12 8.12 8.14
C HIS A 155 -11.57 7.54 6.78
N PHE A 156 -10.68 6.81 6.07
CA PHE A 156 -11.02 6.21 4.77
C PHE A 156 -11.73 4.86 4.89
N TRP A 157 -11.53 4.17 5.99
CA TRP A 157 -12.31 2.97 6.30
C TRP A 157 -13.79 3.31 6.52
N ASP A 158 -14.08 4.33 7.35
CA ASP A 158 -15.42 4.73 7.77
C ASP A 158 -16.24 5.37 6.64
N VAL A 159 -15.61 5.88 5.58
CA VAL A 159 -16.31 6.27 4.33
C VAL A 159 -17.06 5.09 3.71
N GLY A 160 -16.60 3.85 3.95
CA GLY A 160 -17.26 2.62 3.53
C GLY A 160 -16.98 2.19 2.09
N THR A 161 -16.34 3.01 1.26
CA THR A 161 -16.03 2.68 -0.13
C THR A 161 -14.93 1.62 -0.24
N PHE A 162 -13.92 1.66 0.64
CA PHE A 162 -12.86 0.66 0.65
C PHE A 162 -13.36 -0.72 1.16
N PRO A 163 -14.10 -0.83 2.28
CA PRO A 163 -14.75 -2.08 2.67
C PRO A 163 -15.66 -2.67 1.60
N ALA A 164 -16.46 -1.83 0.92
CA ALA A 164 -17.33 -2.29 -0.17
C ALA A 164 -16.54 -2.85 -1.36
N GLU A 165 -15.38 -2.30 -1.67
CA GLU A 165 -14.50 -2.83 -2.72
C GLU A 165 -13.87 -4.18 -2.29
N LEU A 166 -13.53 -4.36 -1.02
CA LEU A 166 -13.07 -5.67 -0.52
C LEU A 166 -14.14 -6.74 -0.72
N ASP A 167 -15.41 -6.43 -0.40
CA ASP A 167 -16.53 -7.36 -0.59
C ASP A 167 -16.73 -7.67 -2.10
N ALA A 168 -16.57 -6.69 -2.98
CA ALA A 168 -16.64 -6.87 -4.44
C ALA A 168 -15.46 -7.73 -4.96
N ILE A 169 -14.25 -7.54 -4.46
CA ILE A 169 -13.07 -8.36 -4.80
C ILE A 169 -13.29 -9.82 -4.43
N GLU A 170 -13.86 -10.10 -3.25
CA GLU A 170 -14.20 -11.45 -2.81
C GLU A 170 -15.33 -12.06 -3.67
N ALA A 171 -16.38 -11.29 -3.94
CA ALA A 171 -17.50 -11.74 -4.77
C ALA A 171 -17.08 -12.08 -6.21
N ASP A 172 -16.13 -11.32 -6.78
CA ASP A 172 -15.54 -11.58 -8.10
C ASP A 172 -14.55 -12.76 -8.08
N GLY A 173 -14.18 -13.28 -6.90
CA GLY A 173 -13.22 -14.36 -6.75
C GLY A 173 -11.78 -13.96 -7.11
N LEU A 174 -11.44 -12.67 -7.07
CA LEU A 174 -10.09 -12.19 -7.36
C LEU A 174 -9.11 -12.48 -6.22
N ALA A 175 -9.54 -12.26 -4.98
CA ALA A 175 -8.81 -12.55 -3.76
C ALA A 175 -9.78 -12.87 -2.63
N SER A 176 -9.27 -13.44 -1.54
CA SER A 176 -10.00 -13.62 -0.28
C SER A 176 -9.37 -12.76 0.80
N VAL A 177 -10.19 -12.08 1.60
CA VAL A 177 -9.73 -11.37 2.79
C VAL A 177 -9.52 -12.38 3.91
N VAL A 178 -8.28 -12.53 4.37
CA VAL A 178 -7.93 -13.54 5.40
C VAL A 178 -7.78 -12.94 6.79
N SER A 179 -7.53 -11.61 6.88
CA SER A 179 -7.42 -10.90 8.16
C SER A 179 -7.82 -9.43 8.00
N ARG A 180 -8.43 -8.89 9.06
CA ARG A 180 -8.69 -7.45 9.25
C ARG A 180 -8.37 -7.12 10.71
N GLU A 181 -7.39 -6.28 10.94
CA GLU A 181 -6.93 -5.90 12.28
C GLU A 181 -6.99 -4.38 12.46
N HIS A 182 -7.72 -3.94 13.49
CA HIS A 182 -7.78 -2.53 13.90
C HIS A 182 -6.74 -2.25 14.97
N GLY A 183 -6.08 -1.08 14.89
CA GLY A 183 -5.06 -0.69 15.87
C GLY A 183 -4.42 0.65 15.53
N GLU A 184 -3.30 0.95 16.16
CA GLU A 184 -2.59 2.21 16.02
C GLU A 184 -2.12 2.46 14.57
N HIS A 185 -2.36 3.67 14.07
CA HIS A 185 -1.88 4.13 12.77
C HIS A 185 -0.84 5.25 12.93
N LEU A 186 -1.23 6.36 13.56
CA LEU A 186 -0.38 7.49 13.94
C LEU A 186 -0.65 7.82 15.40
N PRO A 187 -0.04 7.12 16.38
CA PRO A 187 -0.27 7.33 17.82
C PRO A 187 -0.06 8.77 18.26
N GLY A 188 0.97 9.44 17.75
CA GLY A 188 1.24 10.85 18.08
C GLY A 188 0.16 11.84 17.64
N ALA A 189 -0.72 11.44 16.71
CA ALA A 189 -1.88 12.21 16.26
C ALA A 189 -3.23 11.61 16.72
N ASP A 190 -3.23 10.57 17.57
CA ASP A 190 -4.41 9.83 18.02
C ASP A 190 -5.26 9.28 16.84
N ILE A 191 -4.58 8.82 15.76
CA ILE A 191 -5.20 8.25 14.58
C ILE A 191 -5.05 6.74 14.59
N MET A 192 -6.19 6.04 14.56
CA MET A 192 -6.27 4.59 14.43
C MET A 192 -6.40 4.17 12.96
N GLY A 193 -6.25 2.87 12.70
CA GLY A 193 -6.37 2.36 11.34
C GLY A 193 -6.37 0.84 11.26
N TRP A 194 -6.57 0.37 10.06
CA TRP A 194 -6.74 -1.03 9.73
C TRP A 194 -5.53 -1.59 8.97
N VAL A 195 -5.20 -2.84 9.27
CA VAL A 195 -4.36 -3.70 8.44
C VAL A 195 -5.25 -4.80 7.89
N VAL A 196 -5.28 -4.92 6.56
CA VAL A 196 -6.05 -5.93 5.85
C VAL A 196 -5.10 -6.83 5.08
N VAL A 197 -5.25 -8.13 5.25
CA VAL A 197 -4.49 -9.14 4.52
C VAL A 197 -5.42 -9.84 3.53
N LEU A 198 -5.02 -9.86 2.26
CA LEU A 198 -5.70 -10.60 1.20
C LEU A 198 -4.76 -11.66 0.63
N VAL A 199 -5.34 -12.75 0.13
CA VAL A 199 -4.62 -13.77 -0.65
C VAL A 199 -5.24 -13.83 -2.04
N ARG A 200 -4.42 -13.62 -3.09
CA ARG A 200 -4.88 -13.73 -4.47
C ARG A 200 -5.37 -15.13 -4.79
N SER A 201 -6.57 -15.23 -5.35
CA SER A 201 -7.16 -16.51 -5.73
C SER A 201 -6.37 -17.22 -6.82
N GLY A 202 -6.33 -18.56 -6.74
CA GLY A 202 -5.69 -19.42 -7.75
C GLY A 202 -6.50 -19.62 -9.04
N ARG A 203 -7.75 -19.10 -9.09
CA ARG A 203 -8.61 -19.21 -10.28
C ARG A 203 -8.34 -18.03 -11.21
N ALA A 204 -7.99 -18.31 -12.47
CA ALA A 204 -8.23 -17.37 -13.55
C ALA A 204 -9.71 -16.95 -13.50
N ALA A 205 -9.99 -15.65 -13.43
CA ALA A 205 -11.37 -15.16 -13.52
C ALA A 205 -12.03 -15.83 -14.72
N ALA A 206 -13.12 -16.54 -14.51
CA ALA A 206 -13.89 -17.10 -15.61
C ALA A 206 -14.34 -15.92 -16.48
N ILE A 207 -13.81 -15.84 -17.69
CA ILE A 207 -14.27 -14.89 -18.69
C ILE A 207 -15.75 -15.21 -18.87
N ARG A 208 -16.65 -14.33 -18.37
CA ARG A 208 -18.06 -14.38 -18.76
C ARG A 208 -18.11 -14.03 -20.22
N ILE A 209 -18.21 -15.03 -21.05
CA ILE A 209 -18.64 -14.87 -22.44
C ILE A 209 -20.17 -14.79 -22.33
N ASP A 210 -20.71 -13.56 -22.34
CA ASP A 210 -22.13 -13.36 -22.53
C ASP A 210 -22.52 -13.88 -23.94
N PRO A 211 -23.61 -14.62 -24.06
CA PRO A 211 -24.07 -15.25 -25.30
C PRO A 211 -24.55 -14.23 -26.33
#